data_413dc6a2332eadce20004f477e5e8a93
#
_entry.id   413dc6a2332eadce20004f477e5e8a93
#
_cell.length_a   1.000
_cell.length_b   1.000
_cell.length_c   1.000
_cell.angle_alpha   90.00
_cell.angle_beta   90.00
_cell.angle_gamma   90.00
#
_symmetry.space_group_name_H-M   'P 1'
#
loop_
_entity.id
_entity.type
_entity.pdbx_description
1 polymer ?
#
loop_
_entity_poly.entity_id
_entity_poly.type
_entity_poly.pdbx_seq_one_letter_code
_entity_poly.pdbx_strand_id
1 'polypeptide(L)'
;LMAGLAAVTTRIQLYASVAVLTIPPAIVARMASTIDSISGGRFGINIVSGWAKDEYEQMGLWPGEKYFGVRYDYSTEYVTVLRDLWEKGSSDFKGTYFQMTDCKLSPRPQADMKIVCAGQSPRGMEFGATYCNFNFTLGKGVNTPTAHAPLNEAMAQAAAKTGRDVGNYVLMMVIADETDEAAMAKWRHYNEGADMGALSWMSGQANADPNAPDGGTAKAISAPEGAINFNMGTLVGSYASVARMLDECATVVATKGIMLTFDDFLIGLEQFGQRIQPLMKSRQEKLKAVA
;
A
#
# COMPACT_ATOMS: atom_id res chain seq x y z
N LEU A 1 17.73 -2.48 -0.86
CA LEU A 1 16.93 -3.69 -1.06
C LEU A 1 16.31 -3.75 -2.46
N MET A 2 15.54 -2.74 -2.90
CA MET A 2 14.81 -2.78 -4.20
C MET A 2 15.73 -2.96 -5.41
N ALA A 3 16.89 -2.31 -5.45
CA ALA A 3 17.88 -2.52 -6.50
C ALA A 3 18.39 -3.98 -6.54
N GLY A 4 18.62 -4.60 -5.37
CA GLY A 4 18.99 -6.01 -5.28
C GLY A 4 17.88 -6.94 -5.81
N LEU A 5 16.62 -6.69 -5.42
CA LEU A 5 15.48 -7.46 -5.94
C LEU A 5 15.30 -7.27 -7.45
N ALA A 6 15.52 -6.06 -7.95
CA ALA A 6 15.47 -5.76 -9.38
C ALA A 6 16.50 -6.59 -10.18
N ALA A 7 17.71 -6.76 -9.63
CA ALA A 7 18.79 -7.49 -10.28
C ALA A 7 18.59 -9.03 -10.31
N VAL A 8 17.85 -9.59 -9.33
CA VAL A 8 17.67 -11.04 -9.21
C VAL A 8 16.28 -11.53 -9.66
N THR A 9 15.42 -10.63 -10.15
CA THR A 9 14.08 -10.95 -10.65
C THR A 9 13.89 -10.45 -12.07
N THR A 10 12.97 -11.07 -12.83
CA THR A 10 12.77 -10.75 -14.26
C THR A 10 11.34 -10.35 -14.64
N ARG A 11 10.33 -10.64 -13.80
CA ARG A 11 8.92 -10.44 -14.15
C ARG A 11 8.13 -9.63 -13.12
N ILE A 12 8.47 -9.75 -11.84
CA ILE A 12 7.74 -9.12 -10.74
C ILE A 12 7.86 -7.60 -10.82
N GLN A 13 6.74 -6.90 -10.68
CA GLN A 13 6.70 -5.46 -10.45
C GLN A 13 7.16 -5.16 -9.02
N LEU A 14 8.03 -4.19 -8.85
CA LEU A 14 8.61 -3.83 -7.56
C LEU A 14 8.12 -2.45 -7.13
N TYR A 15 7.69 -2.33 -5.87
CA TYR A 15 7.31 -1.05 -5.27
C TYR A 15 8.10 -0.80 -3.99
N ALA A 16 8.70 0.38 -3.88
CA ALA A 16 9.35 0.83 -2.65
C ALA A 16 8.47 1.83 -1.92
N SER A 17 8.23 1.63 -0.62
CA SER A 17 7.63 2.67 0.21
C SER A 17 8.63 3.81 0.43
N VAL A 18 8.18 5.03 0.19
CA VAL A 18 8.94 6.26 0.36
C VAL A 18 8.17 7.18 1.30
N ALA A 19 8.70 7.38 2.48
CA ALA A 19 8.19 8.37 3.43
C ALA A 19 8.63 9.77 3.01
N VAL A 20 7.69 10.61 2.62
CA VAL A 20 7.97 11.91 1.98
C VAL A 20 8.78 12.88 2.85
N LEU A 21 8.75 12.70 4.17
CA LEU A 21 9.52 13.51 5.11
C LEU A 21 10.99 13.11 5.22
N THR A 22 11.38 11.92 4.74
CA THR A 22 12.73 11.39 4.98
C THR A 22 13.70 11.66 3.84
N ILE A 23 13.25 11.65 2.59
CA ILE A 23 14.12 11.77 1.42
C ILE A 23 13.54 12.84 0.47
N PRO A 24 14.30 13.86 0.10
CA PRO A 24 13.86 14.87 -0.87
C PRO A 24 13.41 14.27 -2.22
N PRO A 25 12.38 14.82 -2.89
CA PRO A 25 11.83 14.24 -4.11
C PRO A 25 12.85 14.11 -5.25
N ALA A 26 13.77 15.06 -5.39
CA ALA A 26 14.82 14.99 -6.41
C ALA A 26 15.79 13.81 -6.20
N ILE A 27 16.05 13.43 -4.96
CA ILE A 27 16.89 12.26 -4.63
C ILE A 27 16.11 10.98 -4.95
N VAL A 28 14.84 10.90 -4.53
CA VAL A 28 13.98 9.75 -4.85
C VAL A 28 13.82 9.58 -6.36
N ALA A 29 13.66 10.66 -7.11
CA ALA A 29 13.56 10.60 -8.57
C ALA A 29 14.80 9.92 -9.20
N ARG A 30 16.01 10.26 -8.73
CA ARG A 30 17.27 9.66 -9.21
C ARG A 30 17.40 8.19 -8.79
N MET A 31 17.09 7.88 -7.53
CA MET A 31 17.11 6.49 -7.05
C MET A 31 16.14 5.62 -7.86
N ALA A 32 14.91 6.11 -8.06
CA ALA A 32 13.89 5.40 -8.81
C ALA A 32 14.29 5.17 -10.26
N SER A 33 14.87 6.17 -10.95
CA SER A 33 15.37 6.03 -12.32
C SER A 33 16.48 4.98 -12.42
N THR A 34 17.37 4.91 -11.43
CA THR A 34 18.43 3.89 -11.37
C THR A 34 17.83 2.49 -11.20
N ILE A 35 16.88 2.31 -10.30
CA ILE A 35 16.25 1.01 -10.06
C ILE A 35 15.37 0.60 -11.25
N ASP A 36 14.69 1.55 -11.89
CA ASP A 36 13.92 1.32 -13.12
C ASP A 36 14.82 0.76 -14.22
N SER A 37 16.00 1.36 -14.43
CA SER A 37 16.99 0.89 -15.39
C SER A 37 17.48 -0.53 -15.08
N ILE A 38 17.80 -0.85 -13.82
CA ILE A 38 18.21 -2.19 -13.39
C ILE A 38 17.09 -3.21 -13.61
N SER A 39 15.86 -2.82 -13.34
CA SER A 39 14.69 -3.72 -13.42
C SER A 39 14.13 -3.88 -14.84
N GLY A 40 14.56 -3.06 -15.80
CA GLY A 40 13.96 -3.02 -17.15
C GLY A 40 12.51 -2.51 -17.13
N GLY A 41 12.23 -1.44 -16.37
CA GLY A 41 10.92 -0.79 -16.35
C GLY A 41 9.90 -1.40 -15.38
N ARG A 42 10.32 -2.22 -14.40
CA ARG A 42 9.44 -2.91 -13.42
C ARG A 42 9.40 -2.24 -12.06
N PHE A 43 9.88 -1.00 -11.95
CA PHE A 43 9.90 -0.30 -10.66
C PHE A 43 8.79 0.72 -10.54
N GLY A 44 8.32 0.93 -9.31
CA GLY A 44 7.39 1.95 -8.91
C GLY A 44 7.60 2.34 -7.45
N ILE A 45 6.88 3.34 -6.98
CA ILE A 45 6.97 3.79 -5.60
C ILE A 45 5.60 3.81 -4.92
N ASN A 46 5.61 3.58 -3.61
CA ASN A 46 4.48 3.82 -2.74
C ASN A 46 4.77 5.07 -1.91
N ILE A 47 3.98 6.12 -2.10
CA ILE A 47 4.08 7.38 -1.37
C ILE A 47 3.43 7.24 -0.01
N VAL A 48 4.23 7.40 1.05
CA VAL A 48 3.78 7.40 2.44
C VAL A 48 3.85 8.81 2.98
N SER A 49 2.68 9.42 3.22
CA SER A 49 2.58 10.80 3.73
C SER A 49 3.04 10.97 5.19
N GLY A 50 3.24 9.86 5.92
CA GLY A 50 3.63 9.87 7.33
C GLY A 50 2.43 9.96 8.29
N TRP A 51 2.39 9.05 9.27
CA TRP A 51 1.37 9.00 10.31
C TRP A 51 1.96 8.73 11.70
N ALA A 52 3.11 8.05 11.78
CA ALA A 52 3.81 7.75 13.03
C ALA A 52 4.76 8.90 13.37
N LYS A 53 4.27 9.85 14.16
CA LYS A 53 5.00 11.06 14.56
C LYS A 53 6.37 10.73 15.16
N ASP A 54 6.42 9.78 16.08
CA ASP A 54 7.62 9.45 16.85
C ASP A 54 8.78 8.97 15.95
N GLU A 55 8.49 8.29 14.83
CA GLU A 55 9.51 7.88 13.86
C GLU A 55 10.27 9.08 13.29
N TYR A 56 9.56 10.17 13.01
CA TYR A 56 10.16 11.38 12.43
C TYR A 56 10.80 12.27 13.49
N GLU A 57 10.24 12.32 14.70
CA GLU A 57 10.81 13.08 15.81
C GLU A 57 12.20 12.54 16.20
N GLN A 58 12.37 11.21 16.25
CA GLN A 58 13.66 10.58 16.52
C GLN A 58 14.77 11.00 15.54
N MET A 59 14.40 11.31 14.30
CA MET A 59 15.32 11.75 13.25
C MET A 59 15.42 13.28 13.12
N GLY A 60 14.69 14.03 13.93
CA GLY A 60 14.60 15.50 13.81
C GLY A 60 13.87 15.97 12.55
N LEU A 61 13.03 15.13 11.96
CA LEU A 61 12.34 15.40 10.68
C LEU A 61 10.86 15.74 10.84
N TRP A 62 10.33 15.72 12.07
CA TRP A 62 8.92 16.06 12.29
C TRP A 62 8.66 17.57 12.12
N PRO A 63 7.78 17.99 11.17
CA PRO A 63 7.56 19.42 10.92
C PRO A 63 6.60 20.09 11.94
N GLY A 64 6.12 19.35 12.92
CA GLY A 64 5.14 19.81 13.92
C GLY A 64 3.71 19.38 13.59
N GLU A 65 2.80 19.58 14.56
CA GLU A 65 1.42 19.08 14.53
C GLU A 65 0.60 19.57 13.32
N LYS A 66 0.92 20.74 12.78
CA LYS A 66 0.26 21.27 11.58
C LYS A 66 0.43 20.38 10.36
N TYR A 67 1.45 19.51 10.36
CA TYR A 67 1.72 18.60 9.24
C TYR A 67 0.55 17.65 8.97
N PHE A 68 -0.12 17.16 9.99
CA PHE A 68 -1.27 16.27 9.81
C PHE A 68 -2.35 16.89 8.90
N GLY A 69 -2.59 18.20 9.00
CA GLY A 69 -3.56 18.91 8.17
C GLY A 69 -3.10 19.14 6.73
N VAL A 70 -1.79 19.25 6.49
CA VAL A 70 -1.23 19.63 5.18
C VAL A 70 -0.48 18.51 4.46
N ARG A 71 -0.44 17.30 5.03
CA ARG A 71 0.36 16.16 4.50
C ARG A 71 0.05 15.81 3.04
N TYR A 72 -1.18 15.98 2.59
CA TYR A 72 -1.53 15.72 1.19
C TYR A 72 -1.15 16.88 0.27
N ASP A 73 -1.11 18.11 0.75
CA ASP A 73 -0.59 19.25 -0.02
C ASP A 73 0.92 19.10 -0.19
N TYR A 74 1.61 18.73 0.90
CA TYR A 74 3.03 18.38 0.85
C TYR A 74 3.31 17.22 -0.13
N SER A 75 2.52 16.15 -0.05
CA SER A 75 2.65 14.99 -0.95
C SER A 75 2.33 15.35 -2.41
N THR A 76 1.41 16.29 -2.66
CA THR A 76 1.09 16.79 -3.99
C THR A 76 2.28 17.50 -4.63
N GLU A 77 2.91 18.41 -3.92
CA GLU A 77 4.13 19.06 -4.41
C GLU A 77 5.28 18.05 -4.62
N TYR A 78 5.42 17.11 -3.68
CA TYR A 78 6.41 16.02 -3.78
C TYR A 78 6.25 15.22 -5.07
N VAL A 79 5.04 14.74 -5.36
CA VAL A 79 4.74 13.96 -6.57
C VAL A 79 4.87 14.81 -7.82
N THR A 80 4.53 16.10 -7.77
CA THR A 80 4.72 17.02 -8.89
C THR A 80 6.19 17.11 -9.30
N VAL A 81 7.08 17.28 -8.33
CA VAL A 81 8.53 17.30 -8.60
C VAL A 81 9.02 15.95 -9.17
N LEU A 82 8.55 14.84 -8.64
CA LEU A 82 8.90 13.51 -9.18
C LEU A 82 8.50 13.38 -10.65
N ARG A 83 7.25 13.73 -10.99
CA ARG A 83 6.74 13.64 -12.36
C ARG A 83 7.46 14.58 -13.31
N ASP A 84 7.73 15.82 -12.90
CA ASP A 84 8.54 16.73 -13.71
C ASP A 84 9.88 16.11 -14.07
N LEU A 85 10.58 15.55 -13.10
CA LEU A 85 11.89 14.95 -13.32
C LEU A 85 11.80 13.70 -14.20
N TRP A 86 10.83 12.84 -14.00
CA TRP A 86 10.69 11.60 -14.79
C TRP A 86 10.20 11.86 -16.21
N GLU A 87 9.26 12.77 -16.39
CA GLU A 87 8.60 13.01 -17.68
C GLU A 87 9.37 14.02 -18.53
N LYS A 88 9.87 15.12 -17.91
CA LYS A 88 10.55 16.22 -18.61
C LYS A 88 12.07 16.15 -18.49
N GLY A 89 12.61 15.46 -17.51
CA GLY A 89 14.03 15.42 -17.18
C GLY A 89 14.53 16.65 -16.40
N SER A 90 13.63 17.58 -16.05
CA SER A 90 13.96 18.77 -15.28
C SER A 90 12.74 19.30 -14.51
N SER A 91 13.01 20.03 -13.42
CA SER A 91 11.98 20.73 -12.66
C SER A 91 12.51 22.10 -12.17
N ASP A 92 11.71 23.12 -12.40
CA ASP A 92 11.86 24.46 -11.82
C ASP A 92 10.68 24.78 -10.90
N PHE A 93 10.04 23.76 -10.34
CA PHE A 93 8.87 23.85 -9.50
C PHE A 93 9.09 24.80 -8.30
N LYS A 94 8.14 25.68 -8.07
CA LYS A 94 8.13 26.65 -6.95
C LYS A 94 6.82 26.49 -6.19
N GLY A 95 6.84 25.68 -5.15
CA GLY A 95 5.71 25.46 -4.26
C GLY A 95 5.92 26.04 -2.87
N THR A 96 5.08 25.66 -1.96
CA THR A 96 5.18 26.03 -0.55
C THR A 96 6.24 25.22 0.18
N TYR A 97 6.34 23.93 -0.15
CA TYR A 97 7.20 22.97 0.54
C TYR A 97 8.48 22.67 -0.25
N PHE A 98 8.43 22.72 -1.58
CA PHE A 98 9.56 22.40 -2.44
C PHE A 98 9.87 23.54 -3.41
N GLN A 99 11.17 23.86 -3.50
CA GLN A 99 11.72 24.92 -4.35
C GLN A 99 12.83 24.32 -5.21
N MET A 100 12.54 24.01 -6.47
CA MET A 100 13.52 23.51 -7.43
C MET A 100 14.12 24.66 -8.26
N THR A 101 15.38 24.54 -8.61
CA THR A 101 16.05 25.51 -9.51
C THR A 101 16.95 24.71 -10.45
N ASP A 102 16.62 24.70 -11.74
CA ASP A 102 17.33 23.95 -12.78
C ASP A 102 17.66 22.51 -12.36
N CYS A 103 16.71 21.87 -11.62
CA CYS A 103 16.91 20.54 -11.08
C CYS A 103 16.77 19.53 -12.22
N LYS A 104 17.83 18.75 -12.50
CA LYS A 104 17.88 17.84 -13.66
C LYS A 104 17.95 16.37 -13.25
N LEU A 105 17.38 15.53 -14.10
CA LEU A 105 17.46 14.07 -14.06
C LEU A 105 17.87 13.51 -15.40
N SER A 106 18.98 12.79 -15.44
CA SER A 106 19.42 12.01 -16.59
C SER A 106 20.19 10.77 -16.10
N PRO A 107 19.91 9.57 -16.63
CA PRO A 107 18.82 9.26 -17.57
C PRO A 107 17.44 9.32 -16.92
N ARG A 108 16.41 9.53 -17.73
CA ARG A 108 15.02 9.41 -17.29
C ARG A 108 14.62 7.94 -17.18
N PRO A 109 13.56 7.58 -16.42
CA PRO A 109 13.01 6.24 -16.41
C PRO A 109 12.66 5.75 -17.82
N GLN A 110 12.80 4.45 -18.05
CA GLN A 110 12.45 3.81 -19.31
C GLN A 110 10.95 3.57 -19.45
N ALA A 111 10.27 3.36 -18.34
CA ALA A 111 8.83 3.11 -18.26
C ALA A 111 8.08 4.26 -17.56
N ASP A 112 6.76 4.28 -17.72
CA ASP A 112 5.87 5.13 -16.92
C ASP A 112 5.89 4.66 -15.46
N MET A 113 6.61 5.43 -14.62
CA MET A 113 6.81 5.12 -13.20
C MET A 113 5.49 5.10 -12.46
N LYS A 114 5.11 3.93 -11.96
CA LYS A 114 3.86 3.78 -11.20
C LYS A 114 4.00 4.32 -9.79
N ILE A 115 2.99 5.07 -9.37
CA ILE A 115 2.87 5.60 -8.01
C ILE A 115 1.67 4.95 -7.33
N VAL A 116 1.92 4.45 -6.13
CA VAL A 116 0.90 3.96 -5.20
C VAL A 116 0.84 4.90 -4.00
N CYS A 117 -0.29 5.04 -3.37
CA CYS A 117 -0.44 5.72 -2.07
C CYS A 117 -1.31 4.88 -1.12
N ALA A 118 -1.52 5.33 0.10
CA ALA A 118 -2.28 4.60 1.12
C ALA A 118 -3.30 5.52 1.84
N GLY A 119 -4.08 6.28 1.09
CA GLY A 119 -5.06 7.21 1.63
C GLY A 119 -6.47 6.61 1.67
N GLN A 120 -7.06 6.43 2.86
CA GLN A 120 -8.45 5.96 3.01
C GLN A 120 -9.45 7.08 3.36
N SER A 121 -8.97 8.23 3.83
CA SER A 121 -9.81 9.41 4.05
C SER A 121 -10.28 10.04 2.72
N PRO A 122 -11.34 10.87 2.69
CA PRO A 122 -11.78 11.54 1.47
C PRO A 122 -10.66 12.32 0.77
N ARG A 123 -9.83 13.04 1.52
CA ARG A 123 -8.68 13.77 0.97
C ARG A 123 -7.59 12.83 0.44
N GLY A 124 -7.37 11.69 1.11
CA GLY A 124 -6.44 10.66 0.66
C GLY A 124 -6.91 9.97 -0.62
N MET A 125 -8.21 9.67 -0.73
CA MET A 125 -8.81 9.11 -1.95
C MET A 125 -8.71 10.09 -3.13
N GLU A 126 -8.99 11.38 -2.88
CA GLU A 126 -8.83 12.45 -3.89
C GLU A 126 -7.38 12.54 -4.37
N PHE A 127 -6.40 12.54 -3.45
CA PHE A 127 -4.98 12.54 -3.79
C PHE A 127 -4.63 11.30 -4.62
N GLY A 128 -5.05 10.10 -4.20
CA GLY A 128 -4.82 8.85 -4.91
C GLY A 128 -5.40 8.88 -6.33
N ALA A 129 -6.66 9.29 -6.47
CA ALA A 129 -7.34 9.36 -7.76
C ALA A 129 -6.69 10.38 -8.72
N THR A 130 -6.15 11.48 -8.19
CA THR A 130 -5.57 12.56 -9.00
C THR A 130 -4.12 12.28 -9.38
N TYR A 131 -3.30 11.82 -8.44
CA TYR A 131 -1.84 11.80 -8.59
C TYR A 131 -1.24 10.40 -8.68
N CYS A 132 -1.95 9.35 -8.26
CA CYS A 132 -1.41 7.99 -8.20
C CYS A 132 -2.02 7.07 -9.27
N ASN A 133 -1.40 5.90 -9.46
CA ASN A 133 -1.93 4.84 -10.33
C ASN A 133 -2.78 3.85 -9.53
N PHE A 134 -2.44 3.64 -8.27
CA PHE A 134 -3.15 2.76 -7.36
C PHE A 134 -3.17 3.36 -5.95
N ASN A 135 -4.09 2.88 -5.13
CA ASN A 135 -4.15 3.22 -3.72
C ASN A 135 -4.22 1.93 -2.88
N PHE A 136 -3.58 1.91 -1.72
CA PHE A 136 -3.74 0.83 -0.75
C PHE A 136 -4.93 1.11 0.15
N THR A 137 -5.72 0.07 0.39
CA THR A 137 -6.77 0.05 1.40
C THR A 137 -6.66 -1.20 2.27
N LEU A 138 -7.16 -1.14 3.49
CA LEU A 138 -7.20 -2.28 4.39
C LEU A 138 -8.45 -3.11 4.09
N GLY A 139 -8.29 -4.44 4.06
CA GLY A 139 -9.42 -5.33 4.31
C GLY A 139 -9.89 -5.19 5.75
N LYS A 140 -11.00 -5.81 6.11
CA LYS A 140 -11.61 -5.69 7.44
C LYS A 140 -12.14 -7.03 7.93
N GLY A 141 -11.92 -7.31 9.22
CA GLY A 141 -12.48 -8.47 9.91
C GLY A 141 -11.84 -9.80 9.50
N VAL A 142 -12.39 -10.89 10.02
CA VAL A 142 -11.92 -12.26 9.75
C VAL A 142 -12.91 -12.97 8.82
N ASN A 143 -12.42 -13.54 7.74
CA ASN A 143 -13.21 -14.22 6.71
C ASN A 143 -14.38 -13.38 6.16
N THR A 144 -14.15 -12.07 6.00
CA THR A 144 -15.07 -11.13 5.39
C THR A 144 -14.46 -10.51 4.13
N PRO A 145 -14.29 -11.30 3.05
CA PRO A 145 -13.48 -10.94 1.88
C PRO A 145 -13.95 -9.68 1.14
N THR A 146 -15.22 -9.31 1.25
CA THR A 146 -15.81 -8.14 0.56
C THR A 146 -16.02 -6.92 1.46
N ALA A 147 -15.59 -6.96 2.73
CA ALA A 147 -15.84 -5.88 3.69
C ALA A 147 -15.14 -4.54 3.33
N HIS A 148 -14.22 -4.55 2.37
CA HIS A 148 -13.56 -3.37 1.81
C HIS A 148 -14.40 -2.64 0.73
N ALA A 149 -15.55 -3.17 0.33
CA ALA A 149 -16.37 -2.62 -0.75
C ALA A 149 -16.67 -1.12 -0.59
N PRO A 150 -17.04 -0.57 0.58
CA PRO A 150 -17.31 0.86 0.72
C PRO A 150 -16.10 1.75 0.40
N LEU A 151 -14.88 1.32 0.74
CA LEU A 151 -13.65 2.04 0.42
C LEU A 151 -13.35 1.99 -1.08
N ASN A 152 -13.63 0.88 -1.71
CA ASN A 152 -13.45 0.71 -3.15
C ASN A 152 -14.49 1.51 -3.96
N GLU A 153 -15.73 1.59 -3.49
CA GLU A 153 -16.76 2.46 -4.07
C GLU A 153 -16.37 3.94 -3.98
N ALA A 154 -15.85 4.37 -2.81
CA ALA A 154 -15.35 5.73 -2.64
C ALA A 154 -14.19 6.04 -3.60
N MET A 155 -13.26 5.10 -3.79
CA MET A 155 -12.17 5.26 -4.76
C MET A 155 -12.71 5.30 -6.21
N ALA A 156 -13.66 4.46 -6.56
CA ALA A 156 -14.27 4.47 -7.89
C ALA A 156 -14.95 5.83 -8.18
N GLN A 157 -15.65 6.39 -7.20
CA GLN A 157 -16.27 7.72 -7.31
C GLN A 157 -15.22 8.83 -7.43
N ALA A 158 -14.13 8.76 -6.68
CA ALA A 158 -13.03 9.73 -6.78
C ALA A 158 -12.33 9.64 -8.15
N ALA A 159 -12.05 8.43 -8.63
CA ALA A 159 -11.44 8.19 -9.93
C ALA A 159 -12.32 8.69 -11.08
N ALA A 160 -13.63 8.47 -11.01
CA ALA A 160 -14.59 8.96 -12.02
C ALA A 160 -14.54 10.48 -12.21
N LYS A 161 -14.30 11.26 -11.13
CA LYS A 161 -14.15 12.72 -11.20
C LYS A 161 -12.90 13.17 -11.97
N THR A 162 -11.88 12.35 -12.00
CA THR A 162 -10.60 12.65 -12.67
C THR A 162 -10.53 12.08 -14.09
N GLY A 163 -11.45 11.21 -14.48
CA GLY A 163 -11.42 10.47 -15.73
C GLY A 163 -10.28 9.43 -15.80
N ARG A 164 -9.62 9.10 -14.67
CA ARG A 164 -8.48 8.17 -14.62
C ARG A 164 -8.93 6.79 -14.12
N ASP A 165 -8.30 5.74 -14.64
CA ASP A 165 -8.51 4.36 -14.17
C ASP A 165 -7.65 4.08 -12.94
N VAL A 166 -8.11 4.51 -11.77
CA VAL A 166 -7.45 4.29 -10.48
C VAL A 166 -8.32 3.38 -9.62
N GLY A 167 -7.68 2.45 -8.89
CA GLY A 167 -8.37 1.56 -7.96
C GLY A 167 -7.46 1.14 -6.82
N ASN A 168 -7.97 0.25 -5.98
CA ASN A 168 -7.31 -0.14 -4.75
C ASN A 168 -6.56 -1.48 -4.87
N TYR A 169 -5.40 -1.54 -4.21
CA TYR A 169 -4.78 -2.76 -3.72
C TYR A 169 -5.27 -3.00 -2.30
N VAL A 170 -5.93 -4.12 -2.07
CA VAL A 170 -6.53 -4.45 -0.78
C VAL A 170 -5.56 -5.30 0.04
N LEU A 171 -5.22 -4.85 1.25
CA LEU A 171 -4.37 -5.61 2.17
C LEU A 171 -5.19 -6.70 2.85
N MET A 172 -4.76 -7.95 2.73
CA MET A 172 -5.30 -9.12 3.40
C MET A 172 -4.16 -9.94 4.03
N MET A 173 -4.33 -10.31 5.29
CA MET A 173 -3.51 -11.34 5.92
C MET A 173 -4.07 -12.71 5.58
N VAL A 174 -3.21 -13.66 5.30
CA VAL A 174 -3.57 -15.06 5.04
C VAL A 174 -2.97 -15.95 6.12
N ILE A 175 -3.82 -16.73 6.76
CA ILE A 175 -3.45 -17.82 7.68
C ILE A 175 -4.06 -19.10 7.12
N ALA A 176 -3.24 -19.88 6.41
CA ALA A 176 -3.70 -21.04 5.69
C ALA A 176 -3.10 -22.34 6.26
N ASP A 177 -3.85 -23.43 6.10
CA ASP A 177 -3.40 -24.80 6.42
C ASP A 177 -4.10 -25.82 5.53
N GLU A 178 -3.87 -27.11 5.75
CA GLU A 178 -4.50 -28.22 5.00
C GLU A 178 -6.02 -28.25 5.18
N THR A 179 -6.53 -27.89 6.37
CA THR A 179 -7.97 -27.84 6.67
C THR A 179 -8.37 -26.50 7.29
N ASP A 180 -9.65 -26.18 7.23
CA ASP A 180 -10.20 -24.97 7.86
C ASP A 180 -10.02 -25.00 9.38
N GLU A 181 -10.14 -26.19 10.01
CA GLU A 181 -9.95 -26.39 11.44
C GLU A 181 -8.51 -26.15 11.87
N ALA A 182 -7.53 -26.64 11.10
CA ALA A 182 -6.11 -26.44 11.37
C ALA A 182 -5.71 -24.96 11.25
N ALA A 183 -6.16 -24.29 10.20
CA ALA A 183 -5.95 -22.86 10.02
C ALA A 183 -6.59 -22.03 11.15
N MET A 184 -7.81 -22.37 11.56
CA MET A 184 -8.50 -21.71 12.65
C MET A 184 -7.83 -21.98 14.01
N ALA A 185 -7.19 -23.14 14.18
CA ALA A 185 -6.40 -23.42 15.37
C ALA A 185 -5.15 -22.53 15.44
N LYS A 186 -4.45 -22.28 14.32
CA LYS A 186 -3.36 -21.28 14.25
C LYS A 186 -3.85 -19.88 14.64
N TRP A 187 -4.98 -19.46 14.07
CA TRP A 187 -5.57 -18.16 14.38
C TRP A 187 -5.87 -18.01 15.88
N ARG A 188 -6.47 -19.01 16.52
CA ARG A 188 -6.70 -19.01 17.98
C ARG A 188 -5.39 -18.93 18.75
N HIS A 189 -4.39 -19.73 18.38
CA HIS A 189 -3.07 -19.71 19.02
C HIS A 189 -2.41 -18.32 18.98
N TYR A 190 -2.48 -17.61 17.85
CA TYR A 190 -1.96 -16.25 17.75
C TYR A 190 -2.74 -15.26 18.61
N ASN A 191 -4.07 -15.42 18.72
CA ASN A 191 -4.88 -14.60 19.60
C ASN A 191 -4.51 -14.80 21.09
N GLU A 192 -4.34 -16.05 21.50
CA GLU A 192 -3.99 -16.41 22.89
C GLU A 192 -2.59 -15.92 23.27
N GLY A 193 -1.65 -15.91 22.32
CA GLY A 193 -0.27 -15.48 22.52
C GLY A 193 -0.01 -14.01 22.22
N ALA A 194 -1.02 -13.19 21.97
CA ALA A 194 -0.85 -11.80 21.56
C ALA A 194 -0.20 -10.94 22.66
N ASP A 195 0.84 -10.17 22.29
CA ASP A 195 1.43 -9.15 23.15
C ASP A 195 0.54 -7.89 23.19
N MET A 196 -0.32 -7.83 24.18
CA MET A 196 -1.26 -6.70 24.36
C MET A 196 -0.53 -5.37 24.65
N GLY A 197 0.70 -5.41 25.19
CA GLY A 197 1.52 -4.21 25.40
C GLY A 197 1.98 -3.62 24.06
N ALA A 198 2.51 -4.46 23.17
CA ALA A 198 2.92 -4.05 21.82
C ALA A 198 1.73 -3.55 20.99
N LEU A 199 0.59 -4.22 21.05
CA LEU A 199 -0.64 -3.80 20.37
C LEU A 199 -1.14 -2.44 20.86
N SER A 200 -1.14 -2.22 22.18
CA SER A 200 -1.55 -0.93 22.77
C SER A 200 -0.60 0.20 22.38
N TRP A 201 0.70 -0.07 22.33
CA TRP A 201 1.68 0.91 21.88
C TRP A 201 1.44 1.31 20.42
N MET A 202 1.24 0.35 19.53
CA MET A 202 1.00 0.61 18.11
C MET A 202 -0.33 1.35 17.86
N SER A 203 -1.40 0.98 18.58
CA SER A 203 -2.66 1.70 18.54
C SER A 203 -2.52 3.15 19.05
N GLY A 204 -1.66 3.36 20.05
CA GLY A 204 -1.30 4.69 20.56
C GLY A 204 -0.67 5.57 19.48
N GLN A 205 0.27 5.02 18.71
CA GLN A 205 0.88 5.73 17.57
C GLN A 205 -0.15 6.15 16.51
N ALA A 206 -1.12 5.29 16.22
CA ALA A 206 -2.20 5.58 15.27
C ALA A 206 -3.14 6.71 15.74
N ASN A 207 -3.20 6.97 17.04
CA ASN A 207 -4.00 8.04 17.64
C ASN A 207 -3.23 9.37 17.81
N ALA A 208 -2.02 9.49 17.32
CA ALA A 208 -1.21 10.72 17.43
C ALA A 208 -1.81 11.93 16.69
N ASP A 209 -2.64 11.70 15.66
CA ASP A 209 -3.41 12.75 14.98
C ASP A 209 -4.80 12.91 15.63
N PRO A 210 -5.02 13.92 16.49
CA PRO A 210 -6.31 14.11 17.17
C PRO A 210 -7.45 14.46 16.21
N ASN A 211 -7.12 14.94 15.02
CA ASN A 211 -8.08 15.34 13.98
C ASN A 211 -8.16 14.30 12.85
N ALA A 212 -7.63 13.08 13.07
CA ALA A 212 -7.71 12.03 12.06
C ALA A 212 -9.18 11.77 11.68
N PRO A 213 -9.54 11.87 10.39
CA PRO A 213 -10.91 11.69 9.96
C PRO A 213 -11.38 10.26 10.19
N ASP A 214 -12.65 10.10 10.48
CA ASP A 214 -13.29 8.80 10.53
C ASP A 214 -13.12 8.09 9.18
N GLY A 215 -12.79 6.80 9.21
CA GLY A 215 -12.47 6.03 7.99
C GLY A 215 -11.05 6.24 7.44
N GLY A 216 -10.24 7.11 8.04
CA GLY A 216 -8.81 7.22 7.70
C GLY A 216 -8.00 6.00 8.16
N THR A 217 -6.82 5.77 7.55
CA THR A 217 -5.95 4.63 7.86
C THR A 217 -5.56 4.57 9.34
N ALA A 218 -5.24 5.71 9.96
CA ALA A 218 -4.92 5.78 11.39
C ALA A 218 -6.09 5.29 12.27
N LYS A 219 -7.32 5.73 11.98
CA LYS A 219 -8.52 5.26 12.70
C LYS A 219 -8.83 3.79 12.45
N ALA A 220 -8.51 3.26 11.27
CA ALA A 220 -8.68 1.83 10.98
C ALA A 220 -7.70 0.96 11.79
N ILE A 221 -6.49 1.45 12.05
CA ILE A 221 -5.46 0.78 12.85
C ILE A 221 -5.71 0.95 14.35
N SER A 222 -6.39 2.00 14.81
CA SER A 222 -6.79 2.17 16.20
C SER A 222 -7.88 1.15 16.54
N ALA A 223 -7.44 -0.06 16.86
CA ALA A 223 -8.32 -1.21 17.06
C ALA A 223 -9.16 -1.06 18.33
N PRO A 224 -10.41 -1.57 18.34
CA PRO A 224 -11.12 -1.82 19.58
C PRO A 224 -10.30 -2.72 20.49
N GLU A 225 -10.50 -2.57 21.79
CA GLU A 225 -9.88 -3.42 22.79
C GLU A 225 -10.08 -4.91 22.45
N GLY A 226 -8.98 -5.68 22.36
CA GLY A 226 -9.00 -7.10 22.01
C GLY A 226 -8.85 -7.42 20.51
N ALA A 227 -8.76 -6.46 19.61
CA ALA A 227 -8.52 -6.73 18.19
C ALA A 227 -7.02 -6.92 17.90
N ILE A 228 -6.54 -8.14 17.91
CA ILE A 228 -5.11 -8.47 17.79
C ILE A 228 -4.55 -8.26 16.38
N ASN A 229 -5.38 -8.21 15.36
CA ASN A 229 -5.00 -7.97 13.97
C ASN A 229 -5.24 -6.52 13.52
N PHE A 230 -5.41 -5.57 14.44
CA PHE A 230 -5.74 -4.18 14.14
C PHE A 230 -6.94 -4.01 13.21
N ASN A 231 -7.94 -4.89 13.30
CA ASN A 231 -9.08 -4.96 12.38
C ASN A 231 -8.70 -5.11 10.89
N MET A 232 -7.48 -5.46 10.57
CA MET A 232 -7.09 -5.74 9.19
C MET A 232 -7.80 -6.99 8.68
N GLY A 233 -8.15 -7.00 7.40
CA GLY A 233 -8.77 -8.16 6.76
C GLY A 233 -7.87 -9.39 6.88
N THR A 234 -8.40 -10.47 7.48
CA THR A 234 -7.69 -11.72 7.68
C THR A 234 -8.49 -12.87 7.10
N LEU A 235 -7.88 -13.65 6.22
CA LEU A 235 -8.46 -14.83 5.58
C LEU A 235 -7.85 -16.06 6.23
N VAL A 236 -8.68 -16.81 6.95
CA VAL A 236 -8.28 -17.99 7.73
C VAL A 236 -9.01 -19.20 7.17
N GLY A 237 -8.28 -20.22 6.70
CA GLY A 237 -8.91 -21.42 6.18
C GLY A 237 -7.97 -22.35 5.43
N SER A 238 -8.54 -23.42 4.89
CA SER A 238 -7.84 -24.31 3.98
C SER A 238 -7.40 -23.57 2.72
N TYR A 239 -6.42 -24.11 2.00
CA TYR A 239 -5.96 -23.50 0.74
C TYR A 239 -7.11 -23.24 -0.23
N ALA A 240 -8.08 -24.15 -0.30
CA ALA A 240 -9.27 -23.99 -1.15
C ALA A 240 -10.21 -22.90 -0.65
N SER A 241 -10.43 -22.81 0.67
CA SER A 241 -11.25 -21.76 1.28
C SER A 241 -10.62 -20.36 1.09
N VAL A 242 -9.31 -20.24 1.28
CA VAL A 242 -8.59 -18.99 1.04
C VAL A 242 -8.63 -18.58 -0.43
N ALA A 243 -8.42 -19.52 -1.36
CA ALA A 243 -8.51 -19.24 -2.80
C ALA A 243 -9.90 -18.70 -3.19
N ARG A 244 -10.98 -19.29 -2.67
CA ARG A 244 -12.36 -18.84 -2.88
C ARG A 244 -12.57 -17.43 -2.32
N MET A 245 -12.12 -17.15 -1.10
CA MET A 245 -12.22 -15.82 -0.49
C MET A 245 -11.42 -14.77 -1.25
N LEU A 246 -10.25 -15.09 -1.79
CA LEU A 246 -9.49 -14.20 -2.67
C LEU A 246 -10.22 -13.92 -4.00
N ASP A 247 -10.88 -14.91 -4.57
CA ASP A 247 -11.74 -14.70 -5.74
C ASP A 247 -12.92 -13.76 -5.42
N GLU A 248 -13.54 -13.90 -4.24
CA GLU A 248 -14.58 -12.99 -3.76
C GLU A 248 -14.04 -11.55 -3.58
N CYS A 249 -12.85 -11.35 -3.00
CA CYS A 249 -12.19 -10.04 -2.96
C CYS A 249 -12.07 -9.41 -4.34
N ALA A 250 -11.73 -10.19 -5.34
CA ALA A 250 -11.51 -9.72 -6.70
C ALA A 250 -12.80 -9.27 -7.41
N THR A 251 -13.98 -9.64 -6.91
CA THR A 251 -15.28 -9.21 -7.48
C THR A 251 -15.69 -7.80 -7.10
N VAL A 252 -15.09 -7.24 -6.04
CA VAL A 252 -15.42 -5.90 -5.56
C VAL A 252 -14.93 -4.85 -6.57
N VAL A 253 -15.79 -3.88 -6.89
CA VAL A 253 -15.49 -2.77 -7.82
C VAL A 253 -14.18 -2.07 -7.46
N ALA A 254 -13.46 -1.60 -8.46
CA ALA A 254 -12.17 -0.90 -8.33
C ALA A 254 -11.07 -1.69 -7.58
N THR A 255 -11.23 -3.01 -7.38
CA THR A 255 -10.13 -3.86 -6.91
C THR A 255 -9.15 -4.09 -8.07
N LYS A 256 -7.94 -3.55 -7.95
CA LYS A 256 -6.86 -3.69 -8.94
C LYS A 256 -5.86 -4.79 -8.57
N GLY A 257 -5.87 -5.21 -7.31
CA GLY A 257 -5.04 -6.29 -6.80
C GLY A 257 -5.24 -6.50 -5.30
N ILE A 258 -4.60 -7.55 -4.80
CA ILE A 258 -4.62 -7.89 -3.38
C ILE A 258 -3.17 -7.93 -2.90
N MET A 259 -2.86 -7.15 -1.87
CA MET A 259 -1.58 -7.22 -1.17
C MET A 259 -1.70 -8.24 -0.06
N LEU A 260 -0.90 -9.29 -0.12
CA LEU A 260 -0.94 -10.38 0.84
C LEU A 260 0.17 -10.22 1.89
N THR A 261 -0.20 -10.46 3.14
CA THR A 261 0.71 -10.76 4.24
C THR A 261 0.44 -12.16 4.76
N PHE A 262 1.43 -12.77 5.38
CA PHE A 262 1.34 -14.14 5.89
C PHE A 262 1.82 -14.17 7.34
N ASP A 263 1.37 -15.14 8.09
CA ASP A 263 1.84 -15.44 9.44
C ASP A 263 3.33 -15.86 9.46
N ASP A 264 3.76 -16.62 8.45
CA ASP A 264 5.16 -16.84 8.10
C ASP A 264 5.36 -16.47 6.63
N PHE A 265 6.21 -15.48 6.34
CA PHE A 265 6.38 -14.97 4.99
C PHE A 265 7.02 -15.98 4.02
N LEU A 266 7.96 -16.77 4.47
CA LEU A 266 8.63 -17.75 3.60
C LEU A 266 7.69 -18.91 3.27
N ILE A 267 7.13 -19.53 4.30
CA ILE A 267 6.19 -20.64 4.17
C ILE A 267 4.92 -20.18 3.46
N GLY A 268 4.34 -19.07 3.89
CA GLY A 268 3.09 -18.55 3.35
C GLY A 268 3.20 -18.16 1.88
N LEU A 269 4.31 -17.57 1.45
CA LEU A 269 4.53 -17.23 0.04
C LEU A 269 4.66 -18.49 -0.83
N GLU A 270 5.37 -19.50 -0.33
CA GLU A 270 5.49 -20.80 -1.02
C GLU A 270 4.14 -21.51 -1.12
N GLN A 271 3.41 -21.61 -0.02
CA GLN A 271 2.06 -22.19 0.02
C GLN A 271 1.09 -21.42 -0.89
N PHE A 272 1.15 -20.10 -0.88
CA PHE A 272 0.35 -19.29 -1.79
C PHE A 272 0.61 -19.65 -3.25
N GLY A 273 1.86 -19.69 -3.67
CA GLY A 273 2.24 -20.00 -5.04
C GLY A 273 1.90 -21.42 -5.48
N GLN A 274 2.10 -22.40 -4.60
CA GLN A 274 1.95 -23.82 -4.94
C GLN A 274 0.55 -24.39 -4.65
N ARG A 275 -0.15 -23.89 -3.62
CA ARG A 275 -1.36 -24.51 -3.08
C ARG A 275 -2.61 -23.64 -3.20
N ILE A 276 -2.50 -22.29 -3.16
CA ILE A 276 -3.63 -21.37 -3.19
C ILE A 276 -3.84 -20.79 -4.58
N GLN A 277 -2.80 -20.17 -5.16
CA GLN A 277 -2.90 -19.47 -6.45
C GLN A 277 -3.40 -20.35 -7.60
N PRO A 278 -3.01 -21.65 -7.72
CA PRO A 278 -3.55 -22.53 -8.76
C PRO A 278 -5.05 -22.79 -8.65
N LEU A 279 -5.66 -22.63 -7.48
CA LEU A 279 -7.08 -22.82 -7.23
C LEU A 279 -7.92 -21.56 -7.52
N MET A 280 -7.28 -20.39 -7.64
CA MET A 280 -7.97 -19.12 -7.86
C MET A 280 -8.49 -19.01 -9.29
N LYS A 281 -9.81 -18.87 -9.46
CA LYS A 281 -10.49 -18.70 -10.75
C LYS A 281 -10.10 -17.36 -11.41
N SER A 282 -10.10 -16.27 -10.66
CA SER A 282 -9.70 -14.95 -11.11
C SER A 282 -8.29 -14.91 -11.71
N ARG A 283 -7.38 -15.77 -11.24
CA ARG A 283 -6.03 -15.89 -11.78
C ARG A 283 -6.00 -16.69 -13.08
N GLN A 284 -6.76 -17.77 -13.17
CA GLN A 284 -6.84 -18.61 -14.37
C GLN A 284 -7.45 -17.85 -15.56
N GLU A 285 -8.46 -17.02 -15.32
CA GLU A 285 -9.07 -16.20 -16.36
C GLU A 285 -8.09 -15.17 -16.94
N LYS A 286 -7.30 -14.51 -16.08
CA LYS A 286 -6.26 -13.58 -16.54
C LYS A 286 -5.15 -14.27 -17.33
N LEU A 287 -4.75 -15.46 -16.96
CA LEU A 287 -3.74 -16.22 -17.72
C LEU A 287 -4.24 -16.61 -19.11
N LYS A 288 -5.52 -16.97 -19.26
CA LYS A 288 -6.15 -17.27 -20.56
C LYS A 288 -6.28 -16.02 -21.44
N ALA A 289 -6.48 -14.84 -20.85
CA ALA A 289 -6.61 -13.58 -21.59
C ALA A 289 -5.26 -13.03 -22.11
N VAL A 290 -4.12 -13.52 -21.58
CA VAL A 290 -2.77 -13.08 -21.95
C VAL A 290 -2.05 -14.12 -22.85
N ALA A 291 -2.58 -15.34 -22.95
CA ALA A 291 -2.10 -16.41 -23.83
C ALA A 291 -2.75 -16.31 -25.21
#